data_73232a6a13600e5ef464bc8f519c635f
#
_entry.id   73232a6a13600e5ef464bc8f519c635f
#
_cell.length_a   1.000
_cell.length_b   1.000
_cell.length_c   1.000
_cell.angle_alpha   90.00
_cell.angle_beta   90.00
_cell.angle_gamma   90.00
#
_symmetry.space_group_name_H-M   'P 1'
#
loop_
_entity.id
_entity.type
_entity.pdbx_description
1 polymer ?
#
loop_
_entity_poly.entity_id
_entity_poly.type
_entity_poly.pdbx_seq_one_letter_code
_entity_poly.pdbx_strand_id
1 'polypeptide(L)'
;MHLPIPRALSRGEEEFSFHCRVNGLTPDREYLFHPMRKWRFDFAFPKQKIAVEIEGVTGGMGGRHQRRSGLEGDAYKYNAAVLLGWRVLRYTPAMVTAGAAIDDVLEMMK
;
A
#
# COMPACT_ATOMS: atom_id res chain seq x y z
N MET A 1 -12.63 0.43 26.60
CA MET A 1 -12.85 0.61 25.17
C MET A 1 -12.12 -0.45 24.38
N HIS A 2 -12.79 -1.00 23.39
CA HIS A 2 -12.27 -2.10 22.62
C HIS A 2 -11.83 -1.61 21.25
N LEU A 3 -10.53 -1.66 20.99
CA LEU A 3 -10.02 -1.26 19.69
C LEU A 3 -10.03 -2.45 18.74
N PRO A 4 -10.35 -2.23 17.46
CA PRO A 4 -10.33 -3.34 16.52
C PRO A 4 -8.91 -3.89 16.37
N ILE A 5 -8.83 -5.21 16.25
CA ILE A 5 -7.56 -5.85 16.02
C ILE A 5 -7.19 -5.63 14.55
N PRO A 6 -6.02 -5.07 14.26
CA PRO A 6 -5.64 -4.85 12.87
C PRO A 6 -5.52 -6.16 12.11
N ARG A 7 -5.79 -6.13 10.82
CA ARG A 7 -5.59 -7.29 9.96
C ARG A 7 -4.12 -7.72 10.05
N ALA A 8 -3.91 -9.03 10.11
CA ALA A 8 -2.56 -9.56 10.14
C ALA A 8 -1.80 -9.15 8.87
N LEU A 9 -0.52 -8.85 9.02
CA LEU A 9 0.32 -8.50 7.88
C LEU A 9 0.56 -9.73 7.00
N SER A 10 0.53 -9.53 5.70
CA SER A 10 1.02 -10.52 4.77
C SER A 10 2.55 -10.56 4.87
N ARG A 11 3.15 -11.58 4.25
CA ARG A 11 4.60 -11.69 4.27
C ARG A 11 5.29 -10.47 3.67
N GLY A 12 4.78 -10.00 2.53
CA GLY A 12 5.35 -8.81 1.90
C GLY A 12 5.19 -7.59 2.77
N GLU A 13 4.04 -7.46 3.42
CA GLU A 13 3.82 -6.33 4.32
C GLU A 13 4.73 -6.39 5.54
N GLU A 14 4.92 -7.59 6.11
CA GLU A 14 5.85 -7.75 7.23
C GLU A 14 7.27 -7.35 6.84
N GLU A 15 7.69 -7.76 5.67
CA GLU A 15 9.03 -7.47 5.19
C GLU A 15 9.20 -5.96 4.95
N PHE A 16 8.23 -5.32 4.32
CA PHE A 16 8.32 -3.89 4.11
C PHE A 16 8.32 -3.13 5.44
N SER A 17 7.50 -3.58 6.38
CA SER A 17 7.46 -2.98 7.71
C SER A 17 8.83 -3.09 8.39
N PHE A 18 9.49 -4.22 8.24
CA PHE A 18 10.83 -4.42 8.78
C PHE A 18 11.84 -3.48 8.12
N HIS A 19 11.79 -3.36 6.78
CA HIS A 19 12.68 -2.45 6.05
C HIS A 19 12.47 -1.01 6.50
N CYS A 20 11.24 -0.61 6.73
CA CYS A 20 10.95 0.73 7.25
C CYS A 20 11.57 0.94 8.61
N ARG A 21 11.39 -0.03 9.50
CA ARG A 21 11.90 0.05 10.87
C ARG A 21 13.42 0.20 10.89
N VAL A 22 14.09 -0.58 10.07
CA VAL A 22 15.55 -0.54 9.97
C VAL A 22 16.02 0.83 9.50
N ASN A 23 15.21 1.51 8.70
CA ASN A 23 15.55 2.82 8.17
C ASN A 23 14.93 3.99 8.94
N GLY A 24 14.39 3.70 10.12
CA GLY A 24 13.83 4.75 10.97
C GLY A 24 12.52 5.33 10.49
N LEU A 25 11.79 4.61 9.66
CA LEU A 25 10.52 5.08 9.12
C LEU A 25 9.36 4.40 9.84
N THR A 26 8.29 5.17 10.07
CA THR A 26 7.12 4.67 10.79
C THR A 26 5.85 5.01 10.01
N PRO A 27 5.56 4.25 8.95
CA PRO A 27 4.35 4.50 8.17
C PRO A 27 3.10 4.10 8.94
N ASP A 28 1.98 4.75 8.59
CA ASP A 28 0.68 4.33 9.07
C ASP A 28 0.20 3.15 8.23
N ARG A 29 -0.40 2.17 8.88
CA ARG A 29 -0.94 0.99 8.21
C ARG A 29 -2.43 1.15 7.97
N GLU A 30 -2.94 0.52 6.89
CA GLU A 30 -4.36 0.51 6.59
C GLU A 30 -4.95 1.91 6.64
N TYR A 31 -4.31 2.82 5.96
CA TYR A 31 -4.61 4.25 6.08
C TYR A 31 -5.79 4.66 5.20
N LEU A 32 -6.84 5.18 5.84
CA LEU A 32 -8.01 5.71 5.14
C LEU A 32 -7.67 7.09 4.59
N PHE A 33 -7.58 7.20 3.28
CA PHE A 33 -7.10 8.45 2.68
C PHE A 33 -8.19 9.33 2.08
N HIS A 34 -9.39 8.78 1.91
CA HIS A 34 -10.46 9.50 1.22
C HIS A 34 -11.52 9.97 2.21
N PRO A 35 -12.03 11.20 2.06
CA PRO A 35 -13.00 11.71 3.04
C PRO A 35 -14.34 11.01 3.01
N MET A 36 -14.73 10.42 1.86
CA MET A 36 -16.06 9.83 1.70
C MET A 36 -16.03 8.33 1.49
N ARG A 37 -15.00 7.81 0.83
CA ARG A 37 -14.91 6.38 0.52
C ARG A 37 -14.04 5.68 1.54
N LYS A 38 -14.25 4.39 1.71
CA LYS A 38 -13.48 3.62 2.70
C LYS A 38 -12.25 2.98 2.09
N TRP A 39 -11.65 3.64 1.13
CA TRP A 39 -10.42 3.17 0.51
C TRP A 39 -9.25 3.36 1.45
N ARG A 40 -8.36 2.36 1.46
CA ARG A 40 -7.18 2.39 2.32
C ARG A 40 -5.93 2.12 1.51
N PHE A 41 -4.82 2.63 2.01
CA PHE A 41 -3.51 2.22 1.55
C PHE A 41 -2.94 1.23 2.54
N ASP A 42 -2.18 0.25 2.04
CA ASP A 42 -1.51 -0.70 2.95
C ASP A 42 -0.58 0.04 3.90
N PHE A 43 0.20 0.96 3.37
CA PHE A 43 1.07 1.84 4.16
C PHE A 43 1.00 3.25 3.61
N ALA A 44 1.10 4.23 4.51
CA ALA A 44 1.09 5.62 4.11
C ALA A 44 2.07 6.43 4.94
N PHE A 45 2.67 7.42 4.29
CA PHE A 45 3.47 8.45 4.93
C PHE A 45 2.72 9.77 4.70
N PRO A 46 1.75 10.11 5.58
CA PRO A 46 0.82 11.21 5.26
C PRO A 46 1.48 12.56 5.09
N LYS A 47 2.54 12.83 5.82
CA LYS A 47 3.23 14.12 5.69
C LYS A 47 3.77 14.32 4.29
N GLN A 48 4.32 13.27 3.70
CA GLN A 48 4.88 13.34 2.37
C GLN A 48 3.87 13.01 1.29
N LYS A 49 2.69 12.52 1.69
CA LYS A 49 1.68 12.06 0.74
C LYS A 49 2.20 10.93 -0.13
N ILE A 50 2.90 10.00 0.48
CA ILE A 50 3.41 8.80 -0.17
C ILE A 50 2.63 7.61 0.34
N ALA A 51 2.16 6.78 -0.57
CA ALA A 51 1.46 5.54 -0.24
C ALA A 51 2.18 4.35 -0.85
N VAL A 52 2.15 3.24 -0.14
CA VAL A 52 2.75 1.99 -0.64
C VAL A 52 1.68 0.91 -0.58
N GLU A 53 1.48 0.25 -1.71
CA GLU A 53 0.57 -0.87 -1.85
C GLU A 53 1.36 -2.11 -2.21
N ILE A 54 1.17 -3.19 -1.46
CA ILE A 54 1.86 -4.43 -1.74
C ILE A 54 0.82 -5.44 -2.20
N GLU A 55 0.85 -5.77 -3.48
CA GLU A 55 -0.18 -6.58 -4.08
C GLU A 55 0.24 -8.02 -4.15
N GLY A 56 -0.45 -8.86 -3.39
CA GLY A 56 -0.19 -10.27 -3.43
C GLY A 56 -0.61 -10.84 -4.78
N VAL A 57 0.27 -11.61 -5.37
CA VAL A 57 -0.06 -12.32 -6.58
C VAL A 57 -0.64 -13.66 -6.15
N THR A 58 -1.95 -13.70 -6.04
CA THR A 58 -2.59 -14.99 -5.84
C THR A 58 -2.63 -15.66 -7.20
N GLY A 59 -2.17 -16.85 -7.28
CA GLY A 59 -2.12 -17.57 -8.53
C GLY A 59 -3.40 -17.38 -9.32
N GLY A 60 -3.28 -17.15 -10.53
CA GLY A 60 -4.22 -16.86 -11.56
C GLY A 60 -5.72 -16.92 -11.35
N MET A 61 -6.19 -17.58 -10.35
CA MET A 61 -7.61 -17.74 -10.15
C MET A 61 -8.34 -16.48 -9.77
N GLY A 62 -7.81 -15.78 -8.80
CA GLY A 62 -8.44 -14.58 -8.31
C GLY A 62 -8.53 -13.48 -9.35
N GLY A 63 -7.48 -13.35 -10.14
CA GLY A 63 -7.45 -12.32 -11.17
C GLY A 63 -8.54 -12.46 -12.19
N ARG A 64 -8.95 -13.68 -12.47
CA ARG A 64 -9.98 -13.93 -13.45
C ARG A 64 -11.30 -13.32 -13.07
N HIS A 65 -11.69 -13.49 -11.84
CA HIS A 65 -13.00 -13.05 -11.38
C HIS A 65 -13.06 -11.56 -11.14
N GLN A 66 -11.93 -10.93 -10.94
CA GLN A 66 -11.90 -9.52 -10.60
C GLN A 66 -11.62 -8.62 -11.76
N ARG A 67 -11.29 -9.22 -12.90
CA ARG A 67 -10.68 -8.46 -13.97
C ARG A 67 -11.41 -7.21 -14.37
N ARG A 68 -12.73 -7.22 -14.40
CA ARG A 68 -13.43 -6.03 -14.82
C ARG A 68 -13.79 -5.12 -13.66
N SER A 69 -14.57 -5.62 -12.72
CA SER A 69 -14.99 -4.78 -11.61
C SER A 69 -13.80 -4.41 -10.73
N GLY A 70 -12.85 -5.33 -10.55
CA GLY A 70 -11.64 -5.05 -9.80
C GLY A 70 -10.79 -3.98 -10.43
N LEU A 71 -10.65 -4.04 -11.76
CA LEU A 71 -9.89 -3.05 -12.50
C LEU A 71 -10.52 -1.66 -12.39
N GLU A 72 -11.83 -1.59 -12.57
CA GLU A 72 -12.52 -0.31 -12.47
C GLU A 72 -12.46 0.24 -11.06
N GLY A 73 -12.66 -0.61 -10.07
CA GLY A 73 -12.57 -0.19 -8.68
C GLY A 73 -11.19 0.36 -8.34
N ASP A 74 -10.15 -0.32 -8.81
CA ASP A 74 -8.79 0.15 -8.60
C ASP A 74 -8.55 1.46 -9.31
N ALA A 75 -9.06 1.62 -10.53
CA ALA A 75 -8.88 2.86 -11.27
C ALA A 75 -9.53 4.03 -10.53
N TYR A 76 -10.74 3.86 -10.02
CA TYR A 76 -11.37 4.92 -9.24
C TYR A 76 -10.56 5.28 -8.00
N LYS A 77 -10.10 4.26 -7.29
CA LYS A 77 -9.33 4.47 -6.06
C LYS A 77 -8.03 5.24 -6.35
N TYR A 78 -7.27 4.79 -7.34
CA TYR A 78 -5.97 5.40 -7.60
C TYR A 78 -6.08 6.75 -8.26
N ASN A 79 -7.11 6.96 -9.09
CA ASN A 79 -7.35 8.29 -9.64
C ASN A 79 -7.71 9.28 -8.54
N ALA A 80 -8.54 8.84 -7.59
CA ALA A 80 -8.89 9.69 -6.45
C ALA A 80 -7.64 10.02 -5.62
N ALA A 81 -6.76 9.04 -5.44
CA ALA A 81 -5.53 9.27 -4.70
C ALA A 81 -4.68 10.33 -5.38
N VAL A 82 -4.52 10.24 -6.70
CA VAL A 82 -3.76 11.24 -7.45
C VAL A 82 -4.39 12.63 -7.32
N LEU A 83 -5.71 12.70 -7.43
CA LEU A 83 -6.41 13.97 -7.30
C LEU A 83 -6.25 14.59 -5.92
N LEU A 84 -6.06 13.78 -4.90
CA LEU A 84 -5.83 14.24 -3.54
C LEU A 84 -4.34 14.48 -3.25
N GLY A 85 -3.49 14.35 -4.25
CA GLY A 85 -2.08 14.66 -4.12
C GLY A 85 -1.19 13.52 -3.67
N TRP A 86 -1.71 12.31 -3.65
CA TRP A 86 -0.93 11.17 -3.23
C TRP A 86 -0.05 10.63 -4.36
N ARG A 87 1.15 10.20 -3.98
CA ARG A 87 2.06 9.48 -4.87
C ARG A 87 2.03 8.03 -4.44
N VAL A 88 1.45 7.17 -5.27
CA VAL A 88 1.21 5.78 -4.91
C VAL A 88 2.25 4.88 -5.58
N LEU A 89 2.93 4.12 -4.76
CA LEU A 89 3.93 3.14 -5.22
C LEU A 89 3.34 1.74 -5.01
N ARG A 90 3.48 0.90 -6.01
CA ARG A 90 2.88 -0.43 -6.00
C ARG A 90 3.93 -1.50 -6.25
N TYR A 91 3.92 -2.53 -5.44
CA TYR A 91 4.94 -3.58 -5.47
C TYR A 91 4.34 -4.95 -5.29
N THR A 92 4.98 -5.93 -5.89
CA THR A 92 4.71 -7.33 -5.55
C THR A 92 5.58 -7.71 -4.35
N PRO A 93 5.26 -8.81 -3.65
CA PRO A 93 6.14 -9.27 -2.57
C PRO A 93 7.58 -9.52 -3.01
N ALA A 94 7.79 -10.02 -4.23
CA ALA A 94 9.14 -10.25 -4.73
C ALA A 94 9.91 -8.94 -4.87
N MET A 95 9.23 -7.89 -5.30
CA MET A 95 9.87 -6.57 -5.41
C MET A 95 10.25 -6.02 -4.04
N VAL A 96 9.40 -6.27 -3.03
CA VAL A 96 9.72 -5.87 -1.67
C VAL A 96 10.97 -6.59 -1.18
N THR A 97 11.03 -7.90 -1.39
CA THR A 97 12.19 -8.69 -1.00
C THR A 97 13.46 -8.21 -1.69
N ALA A 98 13.35 -7.80 -2.94
CA ALA A 98 14.51 -7.29 -3.70
C ALA A 98 14.93 -5.89 -3.26
N GLY A 99 14.17 -5.25 -2.36
CA GLY A 99 14.52 -3.93 -1.85
C GLY A 99 13.96 -2.76 -2.65
N ALA A 100 13.17 -3.05 -3.68
CA ALA A 100 12.67 -1.98 -4.54
C ALA A 100 11.77 -1.00 -3.80
N ALA A 101 10.91 -1.52 -2.92
CA ALA A 101 9.96 -0.65 -2.23
C ALA A 101 10.68 0.31 -1.29
N ILE A 102 11.57 -0.21 -0.46
CA ILE A 102 12.26 0.66 0.50
C ILE A 102 13.19 1.64 -0.22
N ASP A 103 13.85 1.19 -1.29
CA ASP A 103 14.74 2.08 -2.03
C ASP A 103 13.97 3.24 -2.64
N ASP A 104 12.81 2.98 -3.23
CA ASP A 104 12.00 4.03 -3.85
C ASP A 104 11.46 5.00 -2.80
N VAL A 105 11.00 4.48 -1.66
CA VAL A 105 10.51 5.33 -0.58
C VAL A 105 11.62 6.25 -0.07
N LEU A 106 12.81 5.69 0.14
CA LEU A 106 13.93 6.50 0.62
C LEU A 106 14.31 7.56 -0.41
N GLU A 107 14.23 7.23 -1.69
CA GLU A 107 14.52 8.19 -2.75
C GLU A 107 13.50 9.34 -2.72
N MET A 108 12.22 9.03 -2.51
CA MET A 108 11.18 10.04 -2.45
C MET A 108 11.27 10.91 -1.18
N MET A 109 11.94 10.43 -0.16
CA MET A 109 12.10 11.18 1.10
C MET A 109 13.27 12.18 1.07
N LYS A 110 14.08 12.13 0.03
CA LYS A 110 15.21 13.04 -0.07
C LYS A 110 14.80 14.48 -0.32
#